data_126d38810868130a2eec3b77bbe45e75
#
_entry.id   126d38810868130a2eec3b77bbe45e75
#
_cell.length_a   1.000
_cell.length_b   1.000
_cell.length_c   1.000
_cell.angle_alpha   90.00
_cell.angle_beta   90.00
_cell.angle_gamma   90.00
#
_symmetry.space_group_name_H-M   'P 1'
#
loop_
_entity.id
_entity.type
_entity.pdbx_description
1 polymer ?
#
loop_
_entity_poly.entity_id
_entity_poly.type
_entity_poly.pdbx_seq_one_letter_code
_entity_poly.pdbx_strand_id
1 'polypeptide(L)'
;MSISRPVKRISAAVGAIALLAVGADLGLAIHAERNLANQIREEMNLPADPYVSLGGVAYSSSFFTGQWSSIQVRARDLEIEGFGLVSVESGAVDVEVPKSSVWSGDFDSAFTERYHTKLQLDGLSLGRQFGFTDLAIQNHEDISPAGGWETEAIFEATPPGWSAPAEVVVKLRILDGDAKFIPVEVLSGPADAESEDVLRGDELSDDAAAEILPAFELVLTGAELPLRQRPTRIYVSGGSIFIEGDELYRLVSPEDFLPVATPEPELGGETARGDGASQ
;
A
#
# COMPACT_ATOMS: atom_id res chain seq x y z
N MET A 1 -19.09 -40.64 -37.94
CA MET A 1 -18.68 -39.64 -38.95
C MET A 1 -17.17 -39.50 -38.90
N SER A 2 -16.42 -40.03 -39.91
CA SER A 2 -14.96 -39.87 -39.94
C SER A 2 -14.63 -38.54 -40.62
N ILE A 3 -13.99 -37.63 -39.84
CA ILE A 3 -13.51 -36.34 -40.37
C ILE A 3 -12.46 -36.62 -41.43
N SER A 4 -12.62 -36.02 -42.62
CA SER A 4 -11.70 -36.24 -43.75
C SER A 4 -10.28 -35.76 -43.44
N ARG A 5 -9.26 -36.44 -44.00
CA ARG A 5 -7.83 -36.10 -43.76
C ARG A 5 -7.48 -34.62 -43.99
N PRO A 6 -8.01 -33.92 -45.03
CA PRO A 6 -7.72 -32.50 -45.23
C PRO A 6 -8.29 -31.62 -44.12
N VAL A 7 -9.46 -31.92 -43.61
CA VAL A 7 -10.08 -31.13 -42.47
C VAL A 7 -9.21 -31.26 -41.23
N LYS A 8 -8.68 -32.44 -40.90
CA LYS A 8 -7.76 -32.62 -39.77
C LYS A 8 -6.48 -31.78 -39.90
N ARG A 9 -5.92 -31.69 -41.10
CA ARG A 9 -4.71 -30.91 -41.37
C ARG A 9 -4.98 -29.40 -41.25
N ILE A 10 -6.11 -28.93 -41.78
CA ILE A 10 -6.52 -27.53 -41.65
C ILE A 10 -6.75 -27.19 -40.21
N SER A 11 -7.50 -28.01 -39.45
CA SER A 11 -7.73 -27.78 -38.02
C SER A 11 -6.44 -27.76 -37.22
N ALA A 12 -5.48 -28.63 -37.50
CA ALA A 12 -4.16 -28.66 -36.86
C ALA A 12 -3.35 -27.38 -37.18
N ALA A 13 -3.38 -26.93 -38.44
CA ALA A 13 -2.71 -25.70 -38.85
C ALA A 13 -3.32 -24.46 -38.17
N VAL A 14 -4.64 -24.37 -38.14
CA VAL A 14 -5.36 -23.27 -37.42
C VAL A 14 -5.03 -23.29 -35.91
N GLY A 15 -5.03 -24.47 -35.30
CA GLY A 15 -4.65 -24.61 -33.89
C GLY A 15 -3.20 -24.17 -33.61
N ALA A 16 -2.27 -24.56 -34.52
CA ALA A 16 -0.87 -24.14 -34.40
C ALA A 16 -0.70 -22.62 -34.54
N ILE A 17 -1.39 -21.99 -35.48
CA ILE A 17 -1.38 -20.52 -35.66
C ILE A 17 -1.96 -19.83 -34.45
N ALA A 18 -3.07 -20.31 -33.88
CA ALA A 18 -3.66 -19.75 -32.68
C ALA A 18 -2.72 -19.83 -31.49
N LEU A 19 -2.04 -20.96 -31.29
CA LEU A 19 -1.04 -21.13 -30.23
C LEU A 19 0.15 -20.17 -30.39
N LEU A 20 0.62 -19.98 -31.60
CA LEU A 20 1.71 -19.04 -31.90
C LEU A 20 1.27 -17.60 -31.64
N ALA A 21 0.04 -17.24 -32.00
CA ALA A 21 -0.50 -15.89 -31.73
C ALA A 21 -0.60 -15.63 -30.25
N VAL A 22 -1.10 -16.58 -29.46
CA VAL A 22 -1.15 -16.45 -27.98
C VAL A 22 0.26 -16.36 -27.39
N GLY A 23 1.19 -17.17 -27.86
CA GLY A 23 2.59 -17.13 -27.39
C GLY A 23 3.27 -15.79 -27.70
N ALA A 24 3.02 -15.23 -28.88
CA ALA A 24 3.53 -13.91 -29.25
C ALA A 24 2.91 -12.80 -28.41
N ASP A 25 1.61 -12.85 -28.16
CA ASP A 25 0.89 -11.88 -27.34
C ASP A 25 1.42 -11.85 -25.88
N LEU A 26 1.60 -13.03 -25.28
CA LEU A 26 2.22 -13.17 -23.95
C LEU A 26 3.67 -12.67 -23.94
N GLY A 27 4.44 -12.95 -24.97
CA GLY A 27 5.82 -12.47 -25.09
C GLY A 27 5.91 -10.94 -25.14
N LEU A 28 4.98 -10.29 -25.84
CA LEU A 28 4.87 -8.83 -25.89
C LEU A 28 4.51 -8.24 -24.52
N ALA A 29 3.52 -8.81 -23.85
CA ALA A 29 3.11 -8.38 -22.52
C ALA A 29 4.27 -8.47 -21.51
N ILE A 30 4.95 -9.62 -21.45
CA ILE A 30 6.11 -9.82 -20.57
C ILE A 30 7.24 -8.84 -20.88
N HIS A 31 7.46 -8.50 -22.14
CA HIS A 31 8.50 -7.54 -22.53
C HIS A 31 8.16 -6.14 -22.00
N ALA A 32 6.93 -5.68 -22.23
CA ALA A 32 6.48 -4.38 -21.76
C ALA A 32 6.45 -4.28 -20.21
N GLU A 33 5.97 -5.33 -19.54
CA GLU A 33 5.96 -5.41 -18.05
C GLU A 33 7.37 -5.31 -17.48
N ARG A 34 8.36 -5.99 -18.06
CA ARG A 34 9.76 -5.91 -17.61
C ARG A 34 10.35 -4.53 -17.83
N ASN A 35 10.07 -3.90 -18.97
CA ASN A 35 10.59 -2.56 -19.25
C ASN A 35 9.99 -1.54 -18.29
N LEU A 36 8.69 -1.60 -18.03
CA LEU A 36 8.04 -0.73 -17.05
C LEU A 36 8.57 -0.99 -15.62
N ALA A 37 8.78 -2.25 -15.25
CA ALA A 37 9.39 -2.57 -13.95
C ALA A 37 10.79 -1.98 -13.81
N ASN A 38 11.61 -2.06 -14.86
CA ASN A 38 12.95 -1.46 -14.88
C ASN A 38 12.88 0.07 -14.79
N GLN A 39 11.98 0.71 -15.55
CA GLN A 39 11.76 2.15 -15.50
C GLN A 39 11.41 2.60 -14.07
N ILE A 40 10.42 1.97 -13.45
CA ILE A 40 10.01 2.28 -12.07
C ILE A 40 11.19 2.06 -11.10
N ARG A 41 11.94 0.96 -11.24
CA ARG A 41 13.11 0.70 -10.37
C ARG A 41 14.16 1.79 -10.51
N GLU A 42 14.45 2.24 -11.74
CA GLU A 42 15.48 3.26 -11.99
C GLU A 42 15.05 4.64 -11.50
N GLU A 43 13.81 5.05 -11.77
CA GLU A 43 13.27 6.35 -11.34
C GLU A 43 13.18 6.46 -9.81
N MET A 44 12.82 5.37 -9.13
CA MET A 44 12.64 5.34 -7.68
C MET A 44 13.86 4.78 -6.92
N ASN A 45 14.95 4.46 -7.64
CA ASN A 45 16.18 3.91 -7.07
C ASN A 45 15.94 2.69 -6.17
N LEU A 46 15.09 1.76 -6.62
CA LEU A 46 14.75 0.58 -5.85
C LEU A 46 15.88 -0.47 -5.85
N PRO A 47 16.02 -1.26 -4.78
CA PRO A 47 17.01 -2.34 -4.70
C PRO A 47 16.69 -3.52 -5.63
N ALA A 48 15.41 -3.68 -6.03
CA ALA A 48 14.93 -4.76 -6.88
C ALA A 48 13.76 -4.29 -7.75
N ASP A 49 13.51 -5.01 -8.86
CA ASP A 49 12.39 -4.73 -9.73
C ASP A 49 11.05 -4.97 -8.99
N PRO A 50 10.09 -4.03 -9.04
CA PRO A 50 8.75 -4.29 -8.56
C PRO A 50 8.05 -5.30 -9.46
N TYR A 51 7.05 -6.00 -8.93
CA TYR A 51 6.17 -6.80 -9.77
C TYR A 51 5.23 -5.88 -10.54
N VAL A 52 5.27 -5.96 -11.86
CA VAL A 52 4.39 -5.21 -12.76
C VAL A 52 3.55 -6.18 -13.56
N SER A 53 2.27 -5.88 -13.71
CA SER A 53 1.35 -6.61 -14.58
C SER A 53 0.50 -5.63 -15.40
N LEU A 54 0.49 -5.85 -16.72
CA LEU A 54 -0.32 -5.10 -17.67
C LEU A 54 -1.54 -5.94 -18.06
N GLY A 55 -2.73 -5.51 -17.66
CA GLY A 55 -3.98 -6.25 -17.90
C GLY A 55 -4.54 -6.04 -19.31
N GLY A 56 -5.28 -7.05 -19.77
CA GLY A 56 -6.01 -7.06 -21.05
C GLY A 56 -6.23 -8.50 -21.52
N VAL A 57 -7.35 -8.76 -22.22
CA VAL A 57 -7.69 -10.12 -22.71
C VAL A 57 -6.73 -10.57 -23.81
N ALA A 58 -6.26 -9.63 -24.63
CA ALA A 58 -5.18 -9.79 -25.58
C ALA A 58 -4.35 -8.51 -25.53
N TYR A 59 -3.12 -8.61 -25.06
CA TYR A 59 -2.22 -7.47 -24.91
C TYR A 59 -2.03 -6.72 -26.24
N SER A 60 -1.91 -7.49 -27.34
CA SER A 60 -1.77 -6.95 -28.70
C SER A 60 -2.96 -6.08 -29.13
N SER A 61 -4.13 -6.18 -28.51
CA SER A 61 -5.26 -5.28 -28.80
C SER A 61 -4.95 -3.82 -28.46
N SER A 62 -4.08 -3.59 -27.50
CA SER A 62 -3.64 -2.26 -27.06
C SER A 62 -2.94 -1.47 -28.18
N PHE A 63 -2.31 -2.15 -29.16
CA PHE A 63 -1.76 -1.47 -30.35
C PHE A 63 -2.83 -0.79 -31.21
N PHE A 64 -4.05 -1.26 -31.16
CA PHE A 64 -5.17 -0.69 -31.92
C PHE A 64 -5.90 0.37 -31.11
N THR A 65 -6.13 0.10 -29.84
CA THR A 65 -6.87 0.98 -28.93
C THR A 65 -6.02 2.14 -28.40
N GLY A 66 -4.72 1.93 -28.20
CA GLY A 66 -3.87 2.91 -27.48
C GLY A 66 -4.17 2.91 -25.96
N GLN A 67 -4.69 1.78 -25.42
CA GLN A 67 -5.07 1.67 -24.03
C GLN A 67 -4.55 0.37 -23.44
N TRP A 68 -4.08 0.44 -22.21
CA TRP A 68 -3.94 -0.71 -21.32
C TRP A 68 -5.19 -0.80 -20.43
N SER A 69 -5.80 -1.96 -20.36
CA SER A 69 -6.99 -2.17 -19.53
C SER A 69 -6.69 -1.97 -18.04
N SER A 70 -5.47 -2.32 -17.62
CA SER A 70 -4.98 -2.03 -16.27
C SER A 70 -3.46 -2.08 -16.20
N ILE A 71 -2.92 -1.30 -15.26
CA ILE A 71 -1.55 -1.43 -14.75
C ILE A 71 -1.69 -1.84 -13.29
N GLN A 72 -0.93 -2.84 -12.84
CA GLN A 72 -0.77 -3.17 -11.43
C GLN A 72 0.72 -3.23 -11.10
N VAL A 73 1.11 -2.54 -10.06
CA VAL A 73 2.47 -2.52 -9.53
C VAL A 73 2.43 -2.94 -8.07
N ARG A 74 3.29 -3.87 -7.69
CA ARG A 74 3.44 -4.32 -6.29
C ARG A 74 4.90 -4.27 -5.92
N ALA A 75 5.19 -3.57 -4.85
CA ALA A 75 6.49 -3.56 -4.23
C ALA A 75 6.34 -4.00 -2.77
N ARG A 76 7.20 -4.93 -2.35
CA ARG A 76 7.23 -5.46 -0.99
C ARG A 76 8.54 -5.07 -0.33
N ASP A 77 8.52 -5.04 0.98
CA ASP A 77 9.71 -4.79 1.79
C ASP A 77 10.42 -3.49 1.39
N LEU A 78 9.64 -2.46 1.06
CA LEU A 78 10.16 -1.12 0.79
C LEU A 78 10.51 -0.46 2.11
N GLU A 79 11.76 -0.03 2.24
CA GLU A 79 12.19 0.72 3.42
C GLU A 79 11.73 2.17 3.30
N ILE A 80 10.82 2.56 4.18
CA ILE A 80 10.29 3.93 4.28
C ILE A 80 10.71 4.50 5.63
N GLU A 81 11.29 5.69 5.60
CA GLU A 81 11.69 6.38 6.81
C GLU A 81 10.51 6.53 7.80
N GLY A 82 10.76 6.26 9.07
CA GLY A 82 9.73 6.25 10.11
C GLY A 82 8.88 4.98 10.16
N PHE A 83 8.58 4.32 9.04
CA PHE A 83 7.76 3.10 9.00
C PHE A 83 8.59 1.81 8.96
N GLY A 84 9.81 1.85 8.41
CA GLY A 84 10.60 0.67 8.11
C GLY A 84 10.10 -0.05 6.87
N LEU A 85 9.99 -1.39 6.91
CA LEU A 85 9.58 -2.17 5.76
C LEU A 85 8.07 -2.15 5.59
N VAL A 86 7.60 -1.64 4.45
CA VAL A 86 6.18 -1.61 4.08
C VAL A 86 5.96 -2.29 2.74
N SER A 87 4.72 -2.69 2.47
CA SER A 87 4.31 -3.18 1.16
C SER A 87 3.28 -2.26 0.54
N VAL A 88 3.44 -1.99 -0.76
CA VAL A 88 2.54 -1.13 -1.52
C VAL A 88 2.06 -1.85 -2.77
N GLU A 89 0.78 -1.74 -3.03
CA GLU A 89 0.15 -2.15 -4.27
C GLU A 89 -0.56 -0.95 -4.87
N SER A 90 -0.21 -0.61 -6.11
CA SER A 90 -0.85 0.48 -6.85
C SER A 90 -1.41 -0.04 -8.16
N GLY A 91 -2.48 0.55 -8.62
CA GLY A 91 -3.10 0.18 -9.88
C GLY A 91 -3.78 1.33 -10.57
N ALA A 92 -3.81 1.25 -11.89
CA ALA A 92 -4.54 2.16 -12.77
C ALA A 92 -5.40 1.35 -13.72
N VAL A 93 -6.58 1.85 -14.04
CA VAL A 93 -7.57 1.20 -14.91
C VAL A 93 -7.87 2.12 -16.10
N ASP A 94 -8.00 1.52 -17.28
CA ASP A 94 -8.24 2.20 -18.54
C ASP A 94 -7.23 3.32 -18.81
N VAL A 95 -5.95 2.90 -18.92
CA VAL A 95 -4.81 3.80 -19.08
C VAL A 95 -4.57 4.10 -20.56
N GLU A 96 -4.72 5.37 -20.95
CA GLU A 96 -4.43 5.81 -22.30
C GLU A 96 -2.95 6.06 -22.48
N VAL A 97 -2.32 5.32 -23.39
CA VAL A 97 -0.88 5.40 -23.65
C VAL A 97 -0.60 5.62 -25.13
N PRO A 98 0.50 6.28 -25.49
CA PRO A 98 0.99 6.30 -26.85
C PRO A 98 1.20 4.88 -27.39
N LYS A 99 0.96 4.66 -28.69
CA LYS A 99 1.13 3.31 -29.29
C LYS A 99 2.57 2.78 -29.21
N SER A 100 3.55 3.69 -29.16
CA SER A 100 4.95 3.33 -28.89
C SER A 100 5.11 2.66 -27.54
N SER A 101 4.43 3.17 -26.50
CA SER A 101 4.48 2.65 -25.14
C SER A 101 3.91 1.25 -25.02
N VAL A 102 2.95 0.88 -25.87
CA VAL A 102 2.45 -0.51 -25.94
C VAL A 102 3.54 -1.51 -26.29
N TRP A 103 4.51 -1.09 -27.12
CA TRP A 103 5.65 -1.94 -27.46
C TRP A 103 6.75 -1.88 -26.40
N SER A 104 7.14 -0.67 -26.01
CA SER A 104 8.28 -0.46 -25.11
C SER A 104 7.95 -0.72 -23.64
N GLY A 105 6.69 -0.53 -23.24
CA GLY A 105 6.26 -0.59 -21.85
C GLY A 105 6.56 0.66 -21.05
N ASP A 106 7.25 1.65 -21.63
CA ASP A 106 7.62 2.92 -20.99
C ASP A 106 6.58 4.01 -21.29
N PHE A 107 6.39 4.93 -20.38
CA PHE A 107 5.56 6.12 -20.56
C PHE A 107 5.98 7.20 -19.55
N ASP A 108 5.79 8.46 -19.92
CA ASP A 108 6.09 9.60 -19.04
C ASP A 108 4.85 10.04 -18.25
N SER A 109 3.70 10.08 -18.95
CA SER A 109 2.42 10.47 -18.36
C SER A 109 1.29 9.86 -19.16
N ALA A 110 0.31 9.29 -18.47
CA ALA A 110 -0.84 8.63 -19.08
C ALA A 110 -2.13 8.99 -18.34
N PHE A 111 -3.20 9.22 -19.08
CA PHE A 111 -4.51 9.43 -18.48
C PHE A 111 -5.11 8.08 -18.05
N THR A 112 -5.69 8.05 -16.86
CA THR A 112 -6.39 6.88 -16.34
C THR A 112 -7.78 7.26 -15.82
N GLU A 113 -8.73 6.36 -15.99
CA GLU A 113 -10.07 6.54 -15.45
C GLU A 113 -10.09 6.38 -13.92
N ARG A 114 -9.32 5.43 -13.40
CA ARG A 114 -9.19 5.19 -11.96
C ARG A 114 -7.77 4.83 -11.60
N TYR A 115 -7.27 5.45 -10.56
CA TYR A 115 -6.00 5.13 -9.94
C TYR A 115 -6.20 4.85 -8.45
N HIS A 116 -5.58 3.78 -7.94
CA HIS A 116 -5.68 3.40 -6.54
C HIS A 116 -4.32 2.98 -5.99
N THR A 117 -4.12 3.23 -4.73
CA THR A 117 -2.95 2.75 -3.96
C THR A 117 -3.40 2.12 -2.67
N LYS A 118 -2.74 1.04 -2.29
CA LYS A 118 -2.94 0.31 -1.06
C LYS A 118 -1.60 0.17 -0.33
N LEU A 119 -1.52 0.76 0.84
CA LEU A 119 -0.41 0.64 1.78
C LEU A 119 -0.74 -0.45 2.79
N GLN A 120 0.19 -1.37 3.00
CA GLN A 120 0.12 -2.39 4.04
C GLN A 120 1.17 -2.08 5.11
N LEU A 121 0.70 -1.94 6.34
CA LEU A 121 1.50 -1.76 7.55
C LEU A 121 1.29 -2.99 8.43
N ASP A 122 2.35 -3.74 8.67
CA ASP A 122 2.34 -4.82 9.65
C ASP A 122 2.55 -4.28 11.07
N GLY A 123 2.50 -5.17 12.07
CA GLY A 123 2.68 -4.76 13.45
C GLY A 123 4.05 -4.10 13.72
N LEU A 124 5.10 -4.51 13.01
CA LEU A 124 6.43 -3.93 13.17
C LEU A 124 6.51 -2.50 12.60
N SER A 125 5.97 -2.29 11.41
CA SER A 125 5.97 -0.99 10.73
C SER A 125 5.09 0.02 11.45
N LEU A 126 3.88 -0.40 11.83
CA LEU A 126 2.95 0.45 12.57
C LEU A 126 3.42 0.66 14.01
N GLY A 127 3.96 -0.38 14.66
CA GLY A 127 4.50 -0.30 16.01
C GLY A 127 5.57 0.78 16.18
N ARG A 128 6.40 1.00 15.16
CA ARG A 128 7.40 2.08 15.17
C ARG A 128 6.76 3.46 15.33
N GLN A 129 5.59 3.68 14.77
CA GLN A 129 4.86 4.96 14.88
C GLN A 129 4.31 5.19 16.29
N PHE A 130 3.96 4.11 16.99
CA PHE A 130 3.54 4.14 18.40
C PHE A 130 4.71 4.11 19.39
N GLY A 131 5.91 3.74 18.94
CA GLY A 131 7.05 3.44 19.82
C GLY A 131 7.01 2.04 20.41
N PHE A 132 6.20 1.12 19.84
CA PHE A 132 6.15 -0.28 20.21
C PHE A 132 7.16 -1.12 19.42
N THR A 133 7.65 -2.20 20.04
CA THR A 133 8.56 -3.16 19.40
C THR A 133 7.90 -4.51 19.16
N ASP A 134 6.72 -4.74 19.73
CA ASP A 134 6.02 -6.02 19.84
C ASP A 134 4.54 -5.94 19.43
N LEU A 135 4.13 -4.89 18.71
CA LEU A 135 2.73 -4.71 18.32
C LEU A 135 2.20 -5.89 17.50
N ALA A 136 1.22 -6.58 18.04
CA ALA A 136 0.39 -7.54 17.35
C ALA A 136 -0.98 -6.91 17.01
N ILE A 137 -1.46 -7.19 15.82
CA ILE A 137 -2.72 -6.63 15.29
C ILE A 137 -3.66 -7.80 15.02
N GLN A 138 -4.86 -7.72 15.59
CA GLN A 138 -5.89 -8.72 15.38
C GLN A 138 -7.19 -8.06 14.94
N ASN A 139 -7.99 -8.82 14.22
CA ASN A 139 -9.31 -8.36 13.83
C ASN A 139 -10.25 -8.34 15.04
N HIS A 140 -11.05 -7.30 15.20
CA HIS A 140 -12.16 -7.29 16.13
C HIS A 140 -13.38 -8.03 15.52
N GLU A 141 -14.37 -8.43 16.33
CA GLU A 141 -15.41 -9.41 15.96
C GLU A 141 -16.29 -9.06 14.76
N ASP A 142 -16.54 -7.80 14.49
CA ASP A 142 -17.46 -7.42 13.39
C ASP A 142 -16.70 -6.76 12.26
N ILE A 143 -16.51 -7.53 11.20
CA ILE A 143 -15.62 -7.08 10.19
C ILE A 143 -16.32 -7.02 8.86
N SER A 144 -16.44 -5.82 8.33
CA SER A 144 -16.67 -5.63 6.92
C SER A 144 -15.40 -6.01 6.15
N PRO A 145 -15.35 -7.17 5.47
CA PRO A 145 -14.15 -7.60 4.74
C PRO A 145 -13.78 -6.67 3.58
N ALA A 146 -14.65 -5.74 3.26
CA ALA A 146 -14.44 -4.76 2.20
C ALA A 146 -13.77 -3.46 2.68
N GLY A 147 -13.56 -3.31 4.01
CA GLY A 147 -13.05 -2.06 4.58
C GLY A 147 -14.03 -0.89 4.41
N GLY A 148 -13.72 0.21 5.04
CA GLY A 148 -14.50 1.44 5.00
C GLY A 148 -13.65 2.61 5.48
N TRP A 149 -14.31 3.74 5.73
CA TRP A 149 -13.67 4.90 6.35
C TRP A 149 -13.44 4.70 7.86
N GLU A 150 -14.03 3.64 8.46
CA GLU A 150 -13.91 3.27 9.87
C GLU A 150 -13.94 1.75 10.03
N THR A 151 -13.14 1.22 10.96
CA THR A 151 -13.15 -0.17 11.40
C THR A 151 -12.60 -0.25 12.82
N GLU A 152 -12.58 -1.44 13.42
CA GLU A 152 -11.98 -1.70 14.73
C GLU A 152 -10.96 -2.82 14.63
N ALA A 153 -9.94 -2.74 15.48
CA ALA A 153 -8.89 -3.74 15.63
C ALA A 153 -8.60 -3.98 17.11
N ILE A 154 -8.02 -5.12 17.43
CA ILE A 154 -7.41 -5.37 18.72
C ILE A 154 -5.90 -5.22 18.53
N PHE A 155 -5.30 -4.35 19.33
CA PHE A 155 -3.86 -4.14 19.41
C PHE A 155 -3.35 -4.73 20.73
N GLU A 156 -2.32 -5.57 20.62
CA GLU A 156 -1.59 -6.10 21.77
C GLU A 156 -0.14 -5.63 21.68
N ALA A 157 0.32 -4.88 22.67
CA ALA A 157 1.69 -4.37 22.73
C ALA A 157 2.07 -4.02 24.16
N THR A 158 3.39 -3.98 24.43
CA THR A 158 3.93 -3.46 25.68
C THR A 158 4.15 -1.96 25.57
N PRO A 159 3.37 -1.12 26.29
CA PRO A 159 3.56 0.32 26.25
C PRO A 159 4.96 0.73 26.72
N PRO A 160 5.54 1.80 26.18
CA PRO A 160 6.87 2.25 26.58
C PRO A 160 6.96 2.53 28.08
N GLY A 161 7.90 1.84 28.74
CA GLY A 161 8.10 1.95 30.19
C GLY A 161 7.24 1.00 31.04
N TRP A 162 6.45 0.16 30.41
CA TRP A 162 5.66 -0.88 31.09
C TRP A 162 6.37 -2.25 31.02
N SER A 163 6.08 -3.13 31.98
CA SER A 163 6.72 -4.45 32.10
C SER A 163 5.95 -5.58 31.42
N ALA A 164 4.66 -5.36 31.13
CA ALA A 164 3.79 -6.36 30.49
C ALA A 164 2.93 -5.75 29.37
N PRO A 165 2.48 -6.57 28.41
CA PRO A 165 1.63 -6.11 27.33
C PRO A 165 0.21 -5.77 27.79
N ALA A 166 -0.43 -4.88 27.02
CA ALA A 166 -1.85 -4.60 27.14
C ALA A 166 -2.54 -4.91 25.81
N GLU A 167 -3.77 -5.40 25.89
CA GLU A 167 -4.66 -5.65 24.77
C GLU A 167 -5.76 -4.62 24.74
N VAL A 168 -5.86 -3.85 23.65
CA VAL A 168 -6.71 -2.68 23.54
C VAL A 168 -7.52 -2.71 22.26
N VAL A 169 -8.82 -2.46 22.35
CA VAL A 169 -9.66 -2.19 21.20
C VAL A 169 -9.35 -0.80 20.68
N VAL A 170 -8.92 -0.72 19.44
CA VAL A 170 -8.58 0.54 18.76
C VAL A 170 -9.51 0.73 17.56
N LYS A 171 -10.20 1.86 17.56
CA LYS A 171 -10.99 2.31 16.40
C LYS A 171 -10.07 2.97 15.40
N LEU A 172 -10.11 2.48 14.18
CA LEU A 172 -9.34 2.96 13.04
C LEU A 172 -10.25 3.80 12.16
N ARG A 173 -9.85 5.03 11.83
CA ARG A 173 -10.71 5.95 11.12
C ARG A 173 -9.94 6.81 10.13
N ILE A 174 -10.48 6.96 8.91
CA ILE A 174 -10.03 7.99 7.99
C ILE A 174 -10.92 9.22 8.18
N LEU A 175 -10.30 10.32 8.58
CA LEU A 175 -10.99 11.59 8.76
C LEU A 175 -10.14 12.72 8.15
N ASP A 176 -10.71 13.43 7.20
CA ASP A 176 -10.07 14.53 6.46
C ASP A 176 -8.75 14.18 5.76
N GLY A 177 -8.55 12.88 5.48
CA GLY A 177 -7.34 12.35 4.86
C GLY A 177 -6.28 11.88 5.84
N ASP A 178 -6.53 12.01 7.15
CA ASP A 178 -5.69 11.49 8.21
C ASP A 178 -6.17 10.10 8.64
N ALA A 179 -5.23 9.22 8.98
CA ALA A 179 -5.53 7.94 9.61
C ALA A 179 -5.43 8.10 11.12
N LYS A 180 -6.55 7.91 11.81
CA LYS A 180 -6.65 8.04 13.26
C LYS A 180 -6.84 6.69 13.91
N PHE A 181 -6.05 6.45 14.94
CA PHE A 181 -6.08 5.28 15.80
C PHE A 181 -6.55 5.75 17.17
N ILE A 182 -7.75 5.37 17.54
CA ILE A 182 -8.44 5.90 18.74
C ILE A 182 -8.70 4.72 19.67
N PRO A 183 -7.98 4.60 20.80
CA PRO A 183 -8.22 3.54 21.75
C PRO A 183 -9.60 3.71 22.40
N VAL A 184 -10.32 2.60 22.57
CA VAL A 184 -11.71 2.60 23.06
C VAL A 184 -11.84 1.87 24.38
N GLU A 185 -11.21 0.69 24.49
CA GLU A 185 -11.39 -0.20 25.63
C GLU A 185 -10.10 -1.02 25.86
N VAL A 186 -9.73 -1.25 27.12
CA VAL A 186 -8.68 -2.16 27.51
C VAL A 186 -9.30 -3.53 27.79
N LEU A 187 -8.96 -4.52 26.98
CA LEU A 187 -9.44 -5.91 27.15
C LEU A 187 -8.65 -6.67 28.22
N SER A 188 -7.34 -6.39 28.28
CA SER A 188 -6.44 -6.91 29.32
C SER A 188 -5.21 -6.01 29.44
N GLY A 189 -4.58 -6.00 30.63
CA GLY A 189 -3.38 -5.22 30.85
C GLY A 189 -2.85 -5.34 32.28
N PRO A 190 -1.63 -4.84 32.54
CA PRO A 190 -1.08 -4.81 33.88
C PRO A 190 -1.75 -3.77 34.76
N ALA A 191 -1.75 -3.99 36.08
CA ALA A 191 -2.37 -3.09 37.05
C ALA A 191 -1.62 -1.75 37.19
N ASP A 192 -0.32 -1.75 36.94
CA ASP A 192 0.59 -0.62 36.92
C ASP A 192 1.80 -0.91 36.03
N ALA A 193 2.66 0.08 35.78
CA ALA A 193 3.79 -0.04 34.89
C ALA A 193 4.86 -1.06 35.31
N GLU A 194 4.95 -1.40 36.59
CA GLU A 194 5.94 -2.33 37.16
C GLU A 194 5.40 -3.77 37.23
N SER A 195 4.09 -3.96 37.11
CA SER A 195 3.41 -5.25 37.21
C SER A 195 3.71 -6.10 35.97
N GLU A 196 4.10 -7.37 36.20
CA GLU A 196 4.21 -8.38 35.17
C GLU A 196 2.91 -9.20 35.00
N ASP A 197 2.00 -9.10 35.97
CA ASP A 197 0.71 -9.79 35.93
C ASP A 197 -0.29 -9.03 35.06
N VAL A 198 -0.85 -9.69 34.07
CA VAL A 198 -1.88 -9.14 33.19
C VAL A 198 -3.26 -9.49 33.73
N LEU A 199 -4.06 -8.49 34.03
CA LEU A 199 -5.44 -8.61 34.47
C LEU A 199 -6.39 -8.50 33.27
N ARG A 200 -7.58 -9.08 33.39
CA ARG A 200 -8.66 -8.85 32.43
C ARG A 200 -9.26 -7.47 32.61
N GLY A 201 -9.85 -6.92 31.55
CA GLY A 201 -10.39 -5.56 31.58
C GLY A 201 -11.42 -5.31 32.69
N ASP A 202 -12.23 -6.31 33.03
CA ASP A 202 -13.22 -6.24 34.13
C ASP A 202 -12.59 -6.31 35.54
N GLU A 203 -11.34 -6.74 35.65
CA GLU A 203 -10.54 -6.79 36.89
C GLU A 203 -9.60 -5.57 37.01
N LEU A 204 -9.41 -4.84 35.91
CA LEU A 204 -8.53 -3.68 35.84
C LEU A 204 -9.22 -2.45 36.43
N SER A 205 -8.49 -1.64 37.18
CA SER A 205 -9.04 -0.39 37.68
C SER A 205 -9.20 0.67 36.57
N ASP A 206 -10.17 1.56 36.70
CA ASP A 206 -10.38 2.66 35.75
C ASP A 206 -9.12 3.54 35.62
N ASP A 207 -8.36 3.70 36.70
CA ASP A 207 -7.12 4.49 36.71
C ASP A 207 -6.03 3.80 35.85
N ALA A 208 -5.84 2.47 36.01
CA ALA A 208 -4.89 1.73 35.21
C ALA A 208 -5.27 1.73 33.73
N ALA A 209 -6.54 1.54 33.41
CA ALA A 209 -7.03 1.65 32.04
C ALA A 209 -6.79 3.05 31.44
N ALA A 210 -7.01 4.11 32.22
CA ALA A 210 -6.77 5.49 31.78
C ALA A 210 -5.28 5.79 31.54
N GLU A 211 -4.36 5.07 32.19
CA GLU A 211 -2.92 5.20 31.94
C GLU A 211 -2.45 4.41 30.72
N ILE A 212 -3.11 3.28 30.40
CA ILE A 212 -2.78 2.43 29.23
C ILE A 212 -3.26 3.05 27.92
N LEU A 213 -4.50 3.51 27.86
CA LEU A 213 -5.16 3.95 26.62
C LEU A 213 -4.35 4.98 25.81
N PRO A 214 -3.74 6.02 26.39
CA PRO A 214 -3.01 7.03 25.63
C PRO A 214 -1.82 6.47 24.82
N ALA A 215 -1.24 5.35 25.25
CA ALA A 215 -0.14 4.72 24.52
C ALA A 215 -0.58 4.14 23.16
N PHE A 216 -1.86 3.86 22.99
CA PHE A 216 -2.45 3.31 21.76
C PHE A 216 -3.15 4.38 20.90
N GLU A 217 -3.00 5.66 21.25
CA GLU A 217 -3.51 6.78 20.45
C GLU A 217 -2.46 7.22 19.42
N LEU A 218 -2.86 7.33 18.15
CA LEU A 218 -1.99 7.81 17.08
C LEU A 218 -2.81 8.53 16.01
N VAL A 219 -2.25 9.59 15.48
CA VAL A 219 -2.75 10.26 14.27
C VAL A 219 -1.62 10.31 13.26
N LEU A 220 -1.82 9.65 12.12
CA LEU A 220 -0.96 9.79 10.96
C LEU A 220 -1.63 10.75 9.99
N THR A 221 -1.06 11.92 9.84
CA THR A 221 -1.59 12.90 8.87
C THR A 221 -1.41 12.40 7.44
N GLY A 222 -2.24 12.89 6.51
CA GLY A 222 -2.11 12.53 5.11
C GLY A 222 -0.73 12.84 4.53
N ALA A 223 0.01 13.80 5.09
CA ALA A 223 1.36 14.14 4.69
C ALA A 223 2.43 13.16 5.24
N GLU A 224 2.17 12.53 6.38
CA GLU A 224 3.06 11.53 6.98
C GLU A 224 2.87 10.14 6.37
N LEU A 225 1.68 9.87 5.82
CA LEU A 225 1.42 8.62 5.14
C LEU A 225 2.19 8.56 3.83
N PRO A 226 2.93 7.47 3.55
CA PRO A 226 3.66 7.31 2.31
C PRO A 226 2.72 6.96 1.14
N LEU A 227 1.68 7.73 0.96
CA LEU A 227 0.69 7.63 -0.11
C LEU A 227 0.67 8.91 -0.93
N ARG A 228 0.55 8.79 -2.24
CA ARG A 228 0.40 9.95 -3.13
C ARG A 228 -1.02 10.48 -3.18
N GLN A 229 -2.00 9.62 -2.85
CA GLN A 229 -3.39 10.01 -2.77
C GLN A 229 -3.85 10.20 -1.33
N ARG A 230 -4.92 10.96 -1.23
CA ARG A 230 -5.64 11.11 0.01
C ARG A 230 -6.26 9.75 0.42
N PRO A 231 -6.00 9.25 1.63
CA PRO A 231 -6.62 8.04 2.13
C PRO A 231 -8.14 8.16 2.15
N THR A 232 -8.82 7.09 1.76
CA THR A 232 -10.28 7.00 1.72
C THR A 232 -10.81 5.80 2.50
N ARG A 233 -9.97 4.77 2.69
CA ARG A 233 -10.38 3.52 3.33
C ARG A 233 -9.26 3.00 4.25
N ILE A 234 -9.69 2.35 5.34
CA ILE A 234 -8.82 1.67 6.28
C ILE A 234 -9.48 0.37 6.73
N TYR A 235 -8.71 -0.71 6.83
CA TYR A 235 -9.20 -1.99 7.31
C TYR A 235 -8.06 -2.86 7.84
N VAL A 236 -8.43 -3.93 8.54
CA VAL A 236 -7.52 -4.93 9.11
C VAL A 236 -7.64 -6.24 8.35
N SER A 237 -6.53 -6.85 8.02
CA SER A 237 -6.52 -8.18 7.43
C SER A 237 -5.19 -8.87 7.68
N GLY A 238 -5.22 -10.14 8.10
CA GLY A 238 -4.02 -10.97 8.22
C GLY A 238 -2.92 -10.39 9.13
N GLY A 239 -3.29 -9.68 10.21
CA GLY A 239 -2.32 -9.08 11.14
C GLY A 239 -1.68 -7.78 10.64
N SER A 240 -2.27 -7.16 9.64
CA SER A 240 -1.82 -5.88 9.07
C SER A 240 -2.96 -4.89 8.94
N ILE A 241 -2.62 -3.61 8.99
CA ILE A 241 -3.50 -2.51 8.62
C ILE A 241 -3.29 -2.18 7.15
N PHE A 242 -4.39 -2.03 6.44
CA PHE A 242 -4.42 -1.57 5.06
C PHE A 242 -5.04 -0.19 4.99
N ILE A 243 -4.34 0.74 4.34
CA ILE A 243 -4.81 2.09 4.06
C ILE A 243 -4.86 2.25 2.54
N GLU A 244 -6.01 2.62 2.02
CA GLU A 244 -6.22 2.77 0.57
C GLU A 244 -6.61 4.20 0.21
N GLY A 245 -6.03 4.70 -0.90
CA GLY A 245 -6.45 5.89 -1.60
C GLY A 245 -6.98 5.54 -2.98
N ASP A 246 -8.00 6.26 -3.43
CA ASP A 246 -8.64 6.09 -4.75
C ASP A 246 -8.89 7.46 -5.38
N GLU A 247 -8.57 7.61 -6.67
CA GLU A 247 -8.71 8.85 -7.40
C GLU A 247 -9.19 8.55 -8.82
N LEU A 248 -10.12 9.37 -9.31
CA LEU A 248 -10.71 9.22 -10.64
C LEU A 248 -10.17 10.29 -11.59
N TYR A 249 -10.04 9.92 -12.86
CA TYR A 249 -9.77 10.83 -13.96
C TYR A 249 -8.52 11.68 -13.77
N ARG A 250 -7.36 11.03 -13.60
CA ARG A 250 -6.08 11.73 -13.43
C ARG A 250 -5.02 11.31 -14.44
N LEU A 251 -3.96 12.10 -14.51
CA LEU A 251 -2.71 11.68 -15.13
C LEU A 251 -1.88 10.90 -14.12
N VAL A 252 -1.27 9.82 -14.58
CA VAL A 252 -0.31 8.99 -13.82
C VAL A 252 1.00 8.89 -14.58
N SER A 253 2.09 8.88 -13.85
CA SER A 253 3.45 8.59 -14.30
C SER A 253 3.99 7.35 -13.58
N PRO A 254 5.08 6.73 -14.04
CA PRO A 254 5.64 5.54 -13.41
C PRO A 254 5.96 5.73 -11.92
N GLU A 255 6.41 6.91 -11.53
CA GLU A 255 6.69 7.27 -10.14
C GLU A 255 5.45 7.28 -9.23
N ASP A 256 4.24 7.45 -9.79
CA ASP A 256 3.01 7.43 -8.99
C ASP A 256 2.71 6.05 -8.40
N PHE A 257 3.22 4.98 -9.01
CA PHE A 257 2.92 3.60 -8.59
C PHE A 257 3.66 3.14 -7.35
N LEU A 258 4.49 3.99 -6.75
CA LEU A 258 5.22 3.69 -5.53
C LEU A 258 5.00 4.74 -4.44
N PRO A 259 5.24 4.39 -3.17
CA PRO A 259 5.05 5.30 -2.06
C PRO A 259 5.99 6.51 -2.18
N VAL A 260 5.56 7.62 -1.62
CA VAL A 260 6.42 8.79 -1.44
C VAL A 260 7.29 8.55 -0.23
N ALA A 261 8.61 8.72 -0.36
CA ALA A 261 9.44 8.90 0.83
C ALA A 261 8.96 10.16 1.55
N THR A 262 8.73 10.06 2.85
CA THR A 262 8.35 11.24 3.65
C THR A 262 9.39 12.33 3.43
N PRO A 263 9.04 13.56 3.02
CA PRO A 263 10.03 14.62 2.89
C PRO A 263 10.69 14.82 4.26
N GLU A 264 12.03 14.83 4.30
CA GLU A 264 12.73 15.30 5.50
C GLU A 264 12.13 16.66 5.90
N PRO A 265 11.77 16.87 7.16
CA PRO A 265 11.37 18.19 7.62
C PRO A 265 12.52 19.13 7.26
N GLU A 266 12.25 20.14 6.43
CA GLU A 266 13.23 21.18 6.13
C GLU A 266 13.72 21.72 7.48
N LEU A 267 14.91 21.31 7.87
CA LEU A 267 15.62 21.92 8.99
C LEU A 267 15.74 23.39 8.64
N GLY A 268 14.89 24.19 9.32
CA GLY A 268 14.70 25.60 9.04
C GLY A 268 16.04 26.27 8.77
N GLY A 269 16.16 26.83 7.58
CA GLY A 269 17.30 27.63 7.20
C GLY A 269 17.51 28.73 8.24
N GLU A 270 18.53 28.52 9.06
CA GLU A 270 19.07 29.51 9.97
C GLU A 270 19.51 30.70 9.12
N THR A 271 18.65 31.69 9.03
CA THR A 271 18.99 32.97 8.45
C THR A 271 20.15 33.54 9.23
N ALA A 272 21.36 33.32 8.69
CA ALA A 272 22.53 34.05 9.09
C ALA A 272 22.23 35.55 8.89
N ARG A 273 21.80 36.20 9.96
CA ARG A 273 21.84 37.65 10.09
C ARG A 273 23.31 38.06 10.09
N GLY A 274 23.80 38.40 8.92
CA GLY A 274 25.05 39.14 8.80
C GLY A 274 24.88 40.52 9.43
N ASP A 275 25.40 40.64 10.62
CA ASP A 275 25.76 41.93 11.22
C ASP A 275 26.81 42.59 10.36
N GLY A 276 26.42 43.62 9.62
CA GLY A 276 27.28 44.56 8.94
C GLY A 276 27.23 45.89 9.63
N ALA A 277 27.96 46.02 10.76
CA ALA A 277 28.18 47.32 11.41
C ALA A 277 29.26 48.12 10.66
N SER A 278 28.89 49.35 10.33
CA SER A 278 29.62 50.62 10.39
C SER A 278 31.11 50.65 10.04
N GLN A 279 31.49 51.39 9.10
CA GLN A 279 32.14 52.72 9.20
C GLN A 279 32.11 53.45 7.83
#